data_26ae6e49df10df847af74b916e4e52a0
#
_entry.id   26ae6e49df10df847af74b916e4e52a0
#
_cell.length_a   1.000
_cell.length_b   1.000
_cell.length_c   1.000
_cell.angle_alpha   90.00
_cell.angle_beta   90.00
_cell.angle_gamma   90.00
#
_symmetry.space_group_name_H-M   'P 1'
#
loop_
_entity.id
_entity.type
_entity.pdbx_description
1 polymer ?
#
loop_
_entity_poly.entity_id
_entity_poly.type
_entity_poly.pdbx_seq_one_letter_code
_entity_poly.pdbx_strand_id
1 'polypeptide(L)'
;PDAVQRTFDHMNEQVYVTLQGPTEFNITGSCKNWTIRDRLSKITMPTLVLGGKYDSMNPDDIKALADRLPNGTAHICPNGSHFSIFDDQEDYFNAITNFITSVEKE
;
A
#
# COMPACT_ATOMS: atom_id res chain seq x y z
N PRO A 1 -16.39 1.20 -8.92
CA PRO A 1 -17.23 0.23 -8.18
C PRO A 1 -17.96 0.91 -7.02
N ASP A 2 -19.17 0.43 -6.72
CA ASP A 2 -20.00 1.00 -5.66
C ASP A 2 -19.31 0.96 -4.28
N ALA A 3 -18.54 -0.08 -4.02
CA ALA A 3 -17.79 -0.22 -2.78
C ALA A 3 -16.76 0.90 -2.61
N VAL A 4 -16.08 1.27 -3.70
CA VAL A 4 -15.10 2.35 -3.69
C VAL A 4 -15.80 3.69 -3.48
N GLN A 5 -16.92 3.91 -4.18
CA GLN A 5 -17.70 5.15 -4.02
C GLN A 5 -18.20 5.31 -2.59
N ARG A 6 -18.70 4.24 -1.97
CA ARG A 6 -19.13 4.28 -0.56
C ARG A 6 -17.99 4.64 0.38
N THR A 7 -16.77 4.20 0.09
CA THR A 7 -15.59 4.55 0.88
C THR A 7 -15.35 6.06 0.86
N PHE A 8 -15.39 6.68 -0.32
CA PHE A 8 -15.24 8.13 -0.43
C PHE A 8 -16.38 8.90 0.22
N ASP A 9 -17.63 8.39 0.10
CA ASP A 9 -18.80 9.03 0.69
C ASP A 9 -18.72 9.10 2.23
N HIS A 10 -18.01 8.17 2.87
CA HIS A 10 -17.87 8.08 4.32
C HIS A 10 -16.50 8.52 4.82
N MET A 11 -15.65 9.07 3.97
CA MET A 11 -14.33 9.54 4.36
C MET A 11 -14.44 10.76 5.27
N ASN A 12 -13.60 10.82 6.31
CA ASN A 12 -13.51 12.00 7.16
C ASN A 12 -12.63 13.06 6.48
N GLU A 13 -13.27 14.03 5.86
CA GLU A 13 -12.59 15.09 5.12
C GLU A 13 -11.67 15.93 6.00
N GLN A 14 -12.07 16.21 7.23
CA GLN A 14 -11.26 17.02 8.15
C GLN A 14 -9.93 16.33 8.46
N VAL A 15 -9.97 15.03 8.72
CA VAL A 15 -8.75 14.25 8.97
C VAL A 15 -7.89 14.21 7.70
N TYR A 16 -8.51 13.96 6.56
CA TYR A 16 -7.80 13.90 5.28
C TYR A 16 -7.07 15.22 4.99
N VAL A 17 -7.77 16.35 5.07
CA VAL A 17 -7.19 17.67 4.78
C VAL A 17 -6.08 18.00 5.79
N THR A 18 -6.25 17.67 7.06
CA THR A 18 -5.25 17.92 8.10
C THR A 18 -3.96 17.16 7.83
N LEU A 19 -4.04 15.91 7.45
CA LEU A 19 -2.87 15.05 7.24
C LEU A 19 -2.27 15.19 5.85
N GLN A 20 -3.09 15.22 4.82
CA GLN A 20 -2.67 15.17 3.42
C GLN A 20 -2.68 16.55 2.74
N GLY A 21 -3.72 17.35 2.98
CA GLY A 21 -4.00 18.59 2.26
C GLY A 21 -5.32 18.48 1.50
N PRO A 22 -5.70 19.51 0.71
CA PRO A 22 -7.01 19.56 0.03
C PRO A 22 -7.25 18.41 -0.93
N THR A 23 -6.20 17.92 -1.60
CA THR A 23 -6.26 16.78 -2.52
C THR A 23 -4.96 15.99 -2.44
N GLU A 24 -4.96 14.78 -3.03
CA GLU A 24 -3.75 13.96 -3.11
C GLU A 24 -2.63 14.62 -3.94
N PHE A 25 -2.97 15.59 -4.79
CA PHE A 25 -2.02 16.29 -5.64
C PHE A 25 -1.51 17.60 -5.01
N ASN A 26 -2.11 18.04 -3.92
CA ASN A 26 -1.74 19.27 -3.22
C ASN A 26 -1.44 18.93 -1.76
N ILE A 27 -0.23 18.41 -1.54
CA ILE A 27 0.19 17.89 -0.23
C ILE A 27 0.70 19.03 0.63
N THR A 28 -0.19 19.60 1.45
CA THR A 28 0.11 20.72 2.37
C THR A 28 -0.15 20.38 3.83
N GLY A 29 -0.67 19.16 4.11
CA GLY A 29 -1.00 18.72 5.47
C GLY A 29 0.22 18.34 6.30
N SER A 30 -0.03 17.82 7.49
CA SER A 30 1.02 17.44 8.46
C SER A 30 1.93 16.32 7.97
N CYS A 31 1.50 15.54 6.95
CA CYS A 31 2.31 14.47 6.36
C CYS A 31 3.23 14.93 5.23
N LYS A 32 3.26 16.22 4.91
CA LYS A 32 3.99 16.77 3.76
C LYS A 32 5.46 16.36 3.70
N ASN A 33 6.15 16.39 4.83
CA ASN A 33 7.59 16.07 4.91
C ASN A 33 7.85 14.75 5.66
N TRP A 34 6.80 13.95 5.84
CA TRP A 34 6.92 12.70 6.57
C TRP A 34 7.62 11.64 5.74
N THR A 35 8.60 10.97 6.33
CA THR A 35 9.29 9.83 5.72
C THR A 35 9.83 8.90 6.80
N ILE A 36 9.89 7.59 6.49
CA ILE A 36 10.54 6.58 7.33
C ILE A 36 11.64 5.85 6.57
N ARG A 37 12.03 6.35 5.40
CA ARG A 37 13.02 5.68 4.54
C ARG A 37 14.32 5.33 5.28
N ASP A 38 14.78 6.21 6.16
CA ASP A 38 16.02 6.00 6.91
C ASP A 38 15.87 4.96 8.01
N ARG A 39 14.64 4.53 8.32
CA ARG A 39 14.34 3.59 9.40
C ARG A 39 13.79 2.25 8.91
N LEU A 40 13.71 2.05 7.59
CA LEU A 40 13.19 0.79 7.04
C LEU A 40 14.02 -0.42 7.45
N SER A 41 15.33 -0.25 7.58
CA SER A 41 16.21 -1.32 8.02
C SER A 41 15.95 -1.80 9.45
N LYS A 42 15.18 -1.05 10.22
CA LYS A 42 14.81 -1.41 11.60
C LYS A 42 13.54 -2.24 11.66
N ILE A 43 12.82 -2.38 10.55
CA ILE A 43 11.62 -3.20 10.45
C ILE A 43 12.06 -4.62 10.11
N THR A 44 12.31 -5.44 11.14
CA THR A 44 12.89 -6.77 10.98
C THR A 44 11.86 -7.89 10.84
N MET A 45 10.59 -7.62 11.18
CA MET A 45 9.53 -8.61 11.02
C MET A 45 9.25 -8.88 9.55
N PRO A 46 8.75 -10.10 9.20
CA PRO A 46 8.32 -10.40 7.83
C PRO A 46 7.29 -9.37 7.36
N THR A 47 7.51 -8.79 6.17
CA THR A 47 6.68 -7.70 5.65
C THR A 47 6.36 -7.96 4.19
N LEU A 48 5.07 -7.92 3.86
CA LEU A 48 4.60 -7.98 2.48
C LEU A 48 4.33 -6.57 1.97
N VAL A 49 4.97 -6.19 0.87
CA VAL A 49 4.72 -4.93 0.17
C VAL A 49 3.94 -5.27 -1.09
N LEU A 50 2.69 -4.84 -1.14
CA LEU A 50 1.77 -5.25 -2.19
C LEU A 50 1.25 -4.02 -2.95
N GLY A 51 1.23 -4.12 -4.27
CA GLY A 51 0.71 -3.06 -5.12
C GLY A 51 0.11 -3.62 -6.40
N GLY A 52 -0.48 -2.75 -7.22
CA GLY A 52 -1.07 -3.11 -8.50
C GLY A 52 -0.19 -2.67 -9.66
N LYS A 53 -0.21 -3.44 -10.75
CA LYS A 53 0.54 -3.12 -11.96
C LYS A 53 0.13 -1.77 -12.55
N TYR A 54 -1.16 -1.44 -12.43
CA TYR A 54 -1.74 -0.20 -12.97
C TYR A 54 -1.95 0.87 -11.91
N ASP A 55 -1.27 0.76 -10.77
CA ASP A 55 -1.32 1.73 -9.70
C ASP A 55 -0.58 3.02 -10.13
N SER A 56 -1.03 4.15 -9.60
CA SER A 56 -0.29 5.41 -9.69
C SER A 56 1.05 5.34 -8.96
N MET A 57 1.16 4.48 -7.95
CA MET A 57 2.44 4.14 -7.33
C MET A 57 3.17 3.13 -8.22
N ASN A 58 4.34 3.52 -8.74
CA ASN A 58 5.09 2.69 -9.66
C ASN A 58 5.43 1.31 -9.04
N PRO A 59 5.15 0.19 -9.74
CA PRO A 59 5.55 -1.13 -9.25
C PRO A 59 7.03 -1.26 -8.91
N ASP A 60 7.90 -0.54 -9.60
CA ASP A 60 9.34 -0.54 -9.30
C ASP A 60 9.61 0.06 -7.91
N ASP A 61 8.83 1.04 -7.49
CA ASP A 61 8.94 1.63 -6.15
C ASP A 61 8.49 0.64 -5.07
N ILE A 62 7.48 -0.17 -5.36
CA ILE A 62 7.01 -1.24 -4.47
C ILE A 62 8.15 -2.25 -4.25
N LYS A 63 8.81 -2.66 -5.32
CA LYS A 63 9.94 -3.59 -5.25
C LYS A 63 11.13 -2.98 -4.51
N ALA A 64 11.43 -1.71 -4.77
CA ALA A 64 12.51 -0.99 -4.11
C ALA A 64 12.26 -0.87 -2.61
N LEU A 65 11.02 -0.63 -2.21
CA LEU A 65 10.64 -0.58 -0.81
C LEU A 65 10.86 -1.93 -0.13
N ALA A 66 10.41 -3.02 -0.76
CA ALA A 66 10.61 -4.37 -0.22
C ALA A 66 12.10 -4.71 -0.08
N ASP A 67 12.92 -4.28 -1.03
CA ASP A 67 14.37 -4.53 -1.01
C ASP A 67 15.07 -3.83 0.15
N ARG A 68 14.51 -2.73 0.64
CA ARG A 68 15.04 -1.99 1.79
C ARG A 68 14.67 -2.59 3.13
N LEU A 69 13.67 -3.48 3.14
CA LEU A 69 13.22 -4.16 4.35
C LEU A 69 14.05 -5.44 4.54
N PRO A 70 14.59 -5.71 5.74
CA PRO A 70 15.40 -6.92 5.98
C PRO A 70 14.69 -8.22 5.61
N ASN A 71 13.37 -8.29 5.83
CA ASN A 71 12.54 -9.45 5.51
C ASN A 71 11.34 -9.03 4.67
N GLY A 72 11.59 -8.21 3.65
CA GLY A 72 10.56 -7.71 2.75
C GLY A 72 10.30 -8.64 1.58
N THR A 73 9.03 -8.76 1.20
CA THR A 73 8.58 -9.48 0.01
C THR A 73 7.69 -8.56 -0.80
N ALA A 74 7.95 -8.44 -2.10
CA ALA A 74 7.12 -7.63 -2.98
C ALA A 74 6.15 -8.52 -3.76
N HIS A 75 4.90 -8.06 -3.93
CA HIS A 75 3.93 -8.69 -4.81
C HIS A 75 3.20 -7.61 -5.61
N ILE A 76 3.14 -7.80 -6.93
CA ILE A 76 2.45 -6.89 -7.84
C ILE A 76 1.25 -7.63 -8.42
N CYS A 77 0.05 -7.14 -8.15
CA CYS A 77 -1.18 -7.70 -8.71
C CYS A 77 -1.24 -7.38 -10.21
N PRO A 78 -1.20 -8.39 -11.09
CA PRO A 78 -1.01 -8.16 -12.54
C PRO A 78 -2.19 -7.44 -13.20
N ASN A 79 -3.38 -7.52 -12.64
CA ASN A 79 -4.58 -6.87 -13.15
C ASN A 79 -5.12 -5.79 -12.22
N GLY A 80 -4.34 -5.41 -11.20
CA GLY A 80 -4.76 -4.51 -10.17
C GLY A 80 -4.29 -3.07 -10.36
N SER A 81 -5.10 -2.14 -9.82
CA SER A 81 -4.76 -0.72 -9.68
C SER A 81 -4.42 -0.42 -8.23
N HIS A 82 -4.52 0.86 -7.83
CA HIS A 82 -4.44 1.26 -6.43
C HIS A 82 -5.51 0.56 -5.57
N PHE A 83 -6.60 0.14 -6.18
CA PHE A 83 -7.70 -0.57 -5.54
C PHE A 83 -7.69 -2.07 -5.88
N SER A 84 -6.53 -2.69 -5.88
CA SER A 84 -6.36 -4.12 -6.20
C SER A 84 -7.24 -5.03 -5.34
N ILE A 85 -7.58 -4.59 -4.13
CA ILE A 85 -8.52 -5.30 -3.25
C ILE A 85 -9.90 -5.48 -3.90
N PHE A 86 -10.24 -4.67 -4.90
CA PHE A 86 -11.50 -4.75 -5.63
C PHE A 86 -11.31 -5.23 -7.07
N ASP A 87 -10.33 -4.70 -7.80
CA ASP A 87 -10.20 -4.98 -9.24
C ASP A 87 -9.28 -6.16 -9.56
N ASP A 88 -8.51 -6.66 -8.60
CA ASP A 88 -7.76 -7.92 -8.72
C ASP A 88 -7.88 -8.74 -7.43
N GLN A 89 -9.10 -8.89 -6.97
CA GLN A 89 -9.43 -9.41 -5.65
C GLN A 89 -8.85 -10.80 -5.38
N GLU A 90 -8.96 -11.71 -6.34
CA GLU A 90 -8.47 -13.08 -6.17
C GLU A 90 -6.96 -13.10 -5.94
N ASP A 91 -6.20 -12.44 -6.81
CA ASP A 91 -4.74 -12.39 -6.70
C ASP A 91 -4.31 -11.66 -5.42
N TYR A 92 -5.00 -10.57 -5.09
CA TYR A 92 -4.73 -9.77 -3.90
C TYR A 92 -4.85 -10.63 -2.63
N PHE A 93 -5.97 -11.32 -2.44
CA PHE A 93 -6.18 -12.13 -1.24
C PHE A 93 -5.35 -13.41 -1.23
N ASN A 94 -5.07 -14.00 -2.40
CA ASN A 94 -4.17 -15.16 -2.48
C ASN A 94 -2.75 -14.77 -2.05
N ALA A 95 -2.27 -13.62 -2.45
CA ALA A 95 -0.95 -13.13 -2.05
C ALA A 95 -0.85 -12.95 -0.54
N ILE A 96 -1.87 -12.35 0.07
CA ILE A 96 -1.92 -12.15 1.51
C ILE A 96 -1.98 -13.48 2.25
N THR A 97 -2.86 -14.39 1.83
CA THR A 97 -3.03 -15.70 2.46
C THR A 97 -1.74 -16.52 2.38
N ASN A 98 -1.12 -16.54 1.21
CA ASN A 98 0.13 -17.29 1.02
C ASN A 98 1.27 -16.71 1.87
N PHE A 99 1.33 -15.40 1.99
CA PHE A 99 2.32 -14.73 2.82
C PHE A 99 2.14 -15.09 4.31
N ILE A 100 0.91 -14.98 4.81
CA ILE A 100 0.61 -15.29 6.22
C ILE A 100 0.94 -16.77 6.50
N THR A 101 0.54 -17.67 5.62
CA THR A 101 0.82 -19.09 5.75
C THR A 101 2.33 -19.37 5.78
N SER A 102 3.08 -18.68 4.93
CA SER A 102 4.55 -18.79 4.88
C SER A 102 5.19 -18.35 6.20
N VAL A 103 4.71 -17.23 6.77
CA VAL A 103 5.24 -16.71 8.04
C VAL A 103 4.91 -17.65 9.20
N GLU A 104 3.71 -18.22 9.24
CA GLU A 104 3.29 -19.13 10.30
C GLU A 104 4.08 -20.43 10.36
N LYS A 105 4.68 -20.84 9.23
CA LYS A 105 5.50 -22.06 9.17
C LYS A 105 6.91 -21.87 9.74
N GLU A 106 7.31 -20.64 9.91
CA GLU A 106 8.62 -20.29 10.48
C GLU A 106 8.52 -20.25 12.01
#